data_33857d3ef9fa80a551a3f06f01dcfac5
#
_entry.id   33857d3ef9fa80a551a3f06f01dcfac5
#
_cell.length_a   1.000
_cell.length_b   1.000
_cell.length_c   1.000
_cell.angle_alpha   90.00
_cell.angle_beta   90.00
_cell.angle_gamma   90.00
#
_symmetry.space_group_name_H-M   'P 1'
#
loop_
_entity.id
_entity.type
_entity.pdbx_description
1 polymer ?
#
loop_
_entity_poly.entity_id
_entity_poly.type
_entity_poly.pdbx_seq_one_letter_code
_entity_poly.pdbx_strand_id
1 'polypeptide(L)'
;YTTLFRSGYQPYLSPLMFCKGTVQVSVVPSTVQGDTASVSCQPLSSYYTVTNQTKTRTSSAGKFSFTRDWLTNGNNLLISGNVTSIRKDDVNIYDSSRFFMHTFLERLRGKGITTPQSYGFAELPRDSVRVERMACWNTSVQKVLNQLMKESDNLNAEAFLCRLGAQATGKKQVAAEDGIVEIMKLIRRLGHDPKDYKIADGCGLSNYNYLSPALLVDFLKYAYSQTEVFQMLYKSLPVGGVDGTLKFRMKGTPAFRNVHAKTGSFTAINALAGYLKMKNGHEVAFAIMNQNVLSAAKARAFQDKVCEVIIGK
;
A
#
# COMPACT_ATOMS: atom_id res chain seq x y z
N TYR A 1 15.50 -9.01 -2.12
CA TYR A 1 14.71 -7.76 -1.95
C TYR A 1 14.81 -6.77 -3.13
N THR A 2 15.71 -6.95 -4.09
CA THR A 2 15.93 -6.00 -5.20
C THR A 2 14.76 -5.90 -6.20
N THR A 3 13.86 -6.88 -6.24
CA THR A 3 12.67 -6.84 -7.10
C THR A 3 11.50 -6.05 -6.49
N LEU A 4 11.55 -5.70 -5.21
CA LEU A 4 10.46 -5.08 -4.48
C LEU A 4 10.29 -3.57 -4.74
N PHE A 5 11.35 -2.86 -5.15
CA PHE A 5 11.35 -1.39 -5.23
C PHE A 5 11.23 -0.81 -6.64
N ARG A 6 10.60 -1.50 -7.58
CA ARG A 6 10.42 -1.03 -8.96
C ARG A 6 9.03 -0.54 -9.33
N SER A 7 8.07 -0.72 -8.44
CA SER A 7 6.65 -0.39 -8.69
C SER A 7 6.13 0.62 -7.67
N GLY A 8 5.17 1.44 -8.04
CA GLY A 8 4.59 2.47 -7.17
C GLY A 8 3.95 1.94 -5.89
N TYR A 9 3.49 0.68 -5.87
CA TYR A 9 2.97 0.03 -4.67
C TYR A 9 4.06 -0.51 -3.72
N GLN A 10 5.34 -0.30 -4.05
CA GLN A 10 6.52 -0.72 -3.28
C GLN A 10 7.50 0.46 -3.12
N PRO A 11 7.08 1.55 -2.44
CA PRO A 11 7.94 2.72 -2.29
C PRO A 11 9.12 2.43 -1.35
N TYR A 12 10.20 3.17 -1.56
CA TYR A 12 11.31 3.19 -0.61
C TYR A 12 10.86 3.85 0.69
N LEU A 13 10.95 3.13 1.80
CA LEU A 13 10.62 3.68 3.11
C LEU A 13 11.62 4.75 3.52
N SER A 14 11.12 5.89 3.94
CA SER A 14 11.91 6.99 4.48
C SER A 14 11.07 7.79 5.46
N PRO A 15 11.64 8.28 6.58
CA PRO A 15 10.94 9.15 7.50
C PRO A 15 10.59 10.51 6.89
N LEU A 16 11.28 10.92 5.82
CA LEU A 16 11.03 12.15 5.08
C LEU A 16 10.64 11.81 3.65
N MET A 17 9.34 11.85 3.37
CA MET A 17 8.79 11.62 2.03
C MET A 17 7.46 12.34 1.84
N PHE A 18 7.09 12.56 0.59
CA PHE A 18 5.76 13.02 0.18
C PHE A 18 5.30 12.26 -1.05
N CYS A 19 4.02 12.35 -1.41
CA CYS A 19 3.43 11.61 -2.53
C CYS A 19 3.78 10.10 -2.48
N LYS A 20 3.93 9.52 -1.28
CA LYS A 20 4.34 8.12 -1.05
C LYS A 20 5.69 7.74 -1.70
N GLY A 21 6.56 8.71 -1.98
CA GLY A 21 7.81 8.47 -2.71
C GLY A 21 7.58 8.08 -4.16
N THR A 22 6.48 8.51 -4.78
CA THR A 22 6.12 8.21 -6.16
C THR A 22 5.87 9.47 -6.99
N VAL A 23 5.92 9.28 -8.30
CA VAL A 23 5.44 10.24 -9.30
C VAL A 23 4.27 9.59 -10.03
N GLN A 24 3.11 10.25 -10.01
CA GLN A 24 1.98 9.83 -10.81
C GLN A 24 2.23 10.22 -12.27
N VAL A 25 2.23 9.23 -13.15
CA VAL A 25 2.39 9.39 -14.59
C VAL A 25 1.03 9.20 -15.27
N SER A 26 0.62 10.18 -16.06
CA SER A 26 -0.58 10.12 -16.87
C SER A 26 -0.19 10.15 -18.35
N VAL A 27 -0.68 9.21 -19.14
CA VAL A 27 -0.41 9.07 -20.56
C VAL A 27 -1.72 9.15 -21.33
N VAL A 28 -1.80 10.09 -22.28
CA VAL A 28 -2.99 10.34 -23.11
C VAL A 28 -2.61 10.06 -24.56
N PRO A 29 -3.31 9.17 -25.28
CA PRO A 29 -3.03 8.91 -26.68
C PRO A 29 -3.21 10.17 -27.53
N SER A 30 -2.41 10.33 -28.59
CA SER A 30 -2.61 11.35 -29.62
C SER A 30 -3.90 11.08 -30.38
N THR A 31 -4.43 12.10 -31.04
CA THR A 31 -5.52 11.95 -32.00
C THR A 31 -5.06 11.29 -33.30
N VAL A 32 -3.75 11.31 -33.58
CA VAL A 32 -3.15 10.73 -34.78
C VAL A 32 -2.49 9.39 -34.43
N GLN A 33 -2.89 8.36 -35.18
CA GLN A 33 -2.32 7.02 -35.02
C GLN A 33 -0.85 7.01 -35.48
N GLY A 34 0.00 6.40 -34.64
CA GLY A 34 1.44 6.35 -34.88
C GLY A 34 2.24 7.39 -34.14
N ASP A 35 1.60 8.49 -33.73
CA ASP A 35 2.24 9.54 -32.95
C ASP A 35 2.54 9.12 -31.52
N THR A 36 3.51 9.81 -30.94
CA THR A 36 3.85 9.66 -29.51
C THR A 36 2.70 10.20 -28.66
N ALA A 37 2.31 9.44 -27.64
CA ALA A 37 1.31 9.87 -26.68
C ALA A 37 1.82 11.02 -25.80
N SER A 38 0.92 11.87 -25.31
CA SER A 38 1.25 12.92 -24.35
C SER A 38 1.48 12.31 -22.96
N VAL A 39 2.56 12.73 -22.30
CA VAL A 39 2.92 12.29 -20.95
C VAL A 39 2.95 13.48 -20.01
N SER A 40 2.28 13.37 -18.87
CA SER A 40 2.35 14.33 -17.77
C SER A 40 2.66 13.62 -16.45
N CYS A 41 3.42 14.30 -15.59
CA CYS A 41 3.89 13.77 -14.32
C CYS A 41 3.54 14.71 -13.17
N GLN A 42 3.16 14.16 -12.02
CA GLN A 42 2.88 14.91 -10.80
C GLN A 42 3.50 14.20 -9.58
N PRO A 43 4.20 14.92 -8.68
CA PRO A 43 4.52 16.35 -8.76
C PRO A 43 5.58 16.65 -9.81
N LEU A 44 5.54 17.84 -10.42
CA LEU A 44 6.62 18.31 -11.29
C LEU A 44 7.86 18.59 -10.44
N SER A 45 9.00 18.07 -10.89
CA SER A 45 10.31 18.29 -10.27
C SER A 45 11.42 17.96 -11.27
N SER A 46 12.54 18.66 -11.19
CA SER A 46 13.75 18.32 -11.95
C SER A 46 14.55 17.17 -11.33
N TYR A 47 14.06 16.58 -10.24
CA TYR A 47 14.70 15.43 -9.60
C TYR A 47 14.64 14.15 -10.44
N TYR A 48 13.75 14.08 -11.39
CA TYR A 48 13.59 12.96 -12.31
C TYR A 48 13.52 13.45 -13.76
N THR A 49 13.83 12.57 -14.69
CA THR A 49 13.66 12.79 -16.12
C THR A 49 12.62 11.84 -16.69
N VAL A 50 12.09 12.14 -17.88
CA VAL A 50 11.08 11.30 -18.54
C VAL A 50 11.54 10.95 -19.95
N THR A 51 11.64 9.65 -20.22
CA THR A 51 11.85 9.13 -21.57
C THR A 51 10.55 8.53 -22.07
N ASN A 52 9.96 9.17 -23.09
CA ASN A 52 8.71 8.76 -23.69
C ASN A 52 8.94 8.02 -25.01
N GLN A 53 8.73 6.72 -25.01
CA GLN A 53 8.84 5.82 -26.18
C GLN A 53 7.48 5.21 -26.54
N THR A 54 6.39 5.92 -26.26
CA THR A 54 5.04 5.44 -26.55
C THR A 54 4.67 5.66 -28.03
N LYS A 55 3.73 4.86 -28.51
CA LYS A 55 3.06 5.03 -29.80
C LYS A 55 1.56 4.92 -29.61
N THR A 56 0.81 5.88 -30.16
CA THR A 56 -0.65 5.81 -30.20
C THR A 56 -1.08 4.74 -31.22
N ARG A 57 -1.92 3.80 -30.79
CA ARG A 57 -2.40 2.68 -31.62
C ARG A 57 -3.88 2.43 -31.39
N THR A 58 -4.55 1.80 -32.33
CA THR A 58 -5.92 1.31 -32.21
C THR A 58 -5.98 -0.08 -31.56
N SER A 59 -4.88 -0.83 -31.59
CA SER A 59 -4.74 -2.15 -30.97
C SER A 59 -3.72 -2.13 -29.85
N SER A 60 -4.01 -2.84 -28.75
CA SER A 60 -3.14 -3.06 -27.61
C SER A 60 -2.03 -4.08 -27.87
N ALA A 61 -1.86 -4.55 -29.10
CA ALA A 61 -0.74 -5.42 -29.48
C ALA A 61 0.59 -4.71 -29.17
N GLY A 62 1.38 -5.30 -28.29
CA GLY A 62 2.58 -4.71 -27.73
C GLY A 62 2.41 -4.34 -26.26
N LYS A 63 3.46 -4.55 -25.50
CA LYS A 63 3.44 -4.38 -24.04
C LYS A 63 3.59 -2.89 -23.70
N PHE A 64 2.56 -2.30 -23.09
CA PHE A 64 2.65 -0.98 -22.47
C PHE A 64 3.27 -1.10 -21.07
N SER A 65 4.17 -0.19 -20.73
CA SER A 65 4.88 -0.23 -19.45
C SER A 65 5.22 1.17 -18.93
N PHE A 66 5.08 1.33 -17.63
CA PHE A 66 5.68 2.39 -16.82
C PHE A 66 6.82 1.78 -16.01
N THR A 67 7.99 2.36 -16.06
CA THR A 67 9.12 1.93 -15.23
C THR A 67 10.10 3.07 -15.02
N ARG A 68 11.13 2.84 -14.22
CA ARG A 68 12.30 3.71 -14.14
C ARG A 68 13.55 2.86 -14.27
N ASP A 69 14.72 3.50 -14.32
CA ASP A 69 16.04 2.85 -14.30
C ASP A 69 16.40 2.36 -12.88
N TRP A 70 15.61 1.38 -12.42
CA TRP A 70 15.67 0.85 -11.06
C TRP A 70 16.93 0.01 -10.79
N LEU A 71 17.57 -0.56 -11.82
CA LEU A 71 18.78 -1.37 -11.67
C LEU A 71 20.00 -0.54 -11.21
N THR A 72 20.07 0.71 -11.68
CA THR A 72 21.12 1.66 -11.33
C THR A 72 20.71 2.64 -10.24
N ASN A 73 19.50 2.47 -9.67
CA ASN A 73 18.86 3.45 -8.80
C ASN A 73 18.69 4.84 -9.44
N GLY A 74 18.65 4.90 -10.76
CA GLY A 74 18.37 6.11 -11.51
C GLY A 74 16.90 6.55 -11.39
N ASN A 75 16.64 7.83 -11.66
CA ASN A 75 15.31 8.42 -11.67
C ASN A 75 14.88 8.89 -13.07
N ASN A 76 15.31 8.18 -14.11
CA ASN A 76 14.74 8.34 -15.45
C ASN A 76 13.50 7.46 -15.57
N LEU A 77 12.32 8.09 -15.71
CA LEU A 77 11.05 7.40 -15.93
C LEU A 77 10.93 7.01 -17.39
N LEU A 78 10.88 5.72 -17.67
CA LEU A 78 10.71 5.17 -19.01
C LEU A 78 9.26 4.74 -19.21
N ILE A 79 8.57 5.42 -20.14
CA ILE A 79 7.20 5.10 -20.55
C ILE A 79 7.25 4.58 -21.97
N SER A 80 6.80 3.36 -22.21
CA SER A 80 6.95 2.71 -23.51
C SER A 80 5.77 1.82 -23.89
N GLY A 81 5.66 1.53 -25.20
CA GLY A 81 4.66 0.63 -25.74
C GLY A 81 3.45 1.32 -26.38
N ASN A 82 2.43 0.54 -26.72
CA ASN A 82 1.26 1.00 -27.43
C ASN A 82 0.20 1.58 -26.48
N VAL A 83 -0.29 2.78 -26.78
CA VAL A 83 -1.31 3.49 -26.02
C VAL A 83 -2.60 3.55 -26.82
N THR A 84 -3.65 2.91 -26.33
CA THR A 84 -4.98 2.86 -26.96
C THR A 84 -6.02 3.65 -26.17
N SER A 85 -5.74 3.95 -24.90
CA SER A 85 -6.61 4.71 -23.99
C SER A 85 -5.77 5.43 -22.95
N ILE A 86 -6.37 6.35 -22.20
CA ILE A 86 -5.70 7.03 -21.08
C ILE A 86 -5.20 5.99 -20.10
N ARG A 87 -3.92 6.13 -19.72
CA ARG A 87 -3.25 5.29 -18.71
C ARG A 87 -2.74 6.18 -17.59
N LYS A 88 -2.89 5.70 -16.37
CA LYS A 88 -2.32 6.34 -15.18
C LYS A 88 -1.71 5.28 -14.30
N ASP A 89 -0.53 5.56 -13.77
CA ASP A 89 0.13 4.71 -12.78
C ASP A 89 1.09 5.54 -11.93
N ASP A 90 1.48 5.01 -10.79
CA ASP A 90 2.46 5.61 -9.90
C ASP A 90 3.81 4.90 -10.09
N VAL A 91 4.85 5.66 -10.37
CA VAL A 91 6.23 5.17 -10.48
C VAL A 91 6.99 5.63 -9.25
N ASN A 92 7.61 4.70 -8.53
CA ASN A 92 8.40 5.03 -7.35
C ASN A 92 9.69 5.77 -7.74
N ILE A 93 10.17 6.63 -6.84
CA ILE A 93 11.38 7.42 -6.99
C ILE A 93 12.42 6.90 -6.00
N TYR A 94 13.66 6.73 -6.47
CA TYR A 94 14.78 6.43 -5.60
C TYR A 94 15.15 7.63 -4.76
N ASP A 95 15.47 7.39 -3.47
CA ASP A 95 15.80 8.38 -2.44
C ASP A 95 14.66 9.40 -2.24
N SER A 96 13.58 8.91 -1.63
CA SER A 96 12.39 9.74 -1.35
C SER A 96 12.68 10.95 -0.46
N SER A 97 13.71 10.88 0.41
CA SER A 97 14.12 12.03 1.22
C SER A 97 14.71 13.15 0.38
N ARG A 98 15.61 12.80 -0.55
CA ARG A 98 16.17 13.79 -1.47
C ARG A 98 15.12 14.29 -2.46
N PHE A 99 14.23 13.44 -2.93
CA PHE A 99 13.09 13.85 -3.77
C PHE A 99 12.21 14.89 -3.06
N PHE A 100 11.90 14.65 -1.77
CA PHE A 100 11.17 15.62 -0.96
C PHE A 100 11.91 16.96 -0.89
N MET A 101 13.16 16.94 -0.44
CA MET A 101 13.93 18.18 -0.25
C MET A 101 14.14 18.94 -1.55
N HIS A 102 14.48 18.25 -2.64
CA HIS A 102 14.66 18.87 -3.93
C HIS A 102 13.40 19.58 -4.42
N THR A 103 12.27 18.86 -4.42
CA THR A 103 10.98 19.40 -4.83
C THR A 103 10.51 20.53 -3.90
N PHE A 104 10.78 20.43 -2.60
CA PHE A 104 10.46 21.49 -1.63
C PHE A 104 11.21 22.79 -1.95
N LEU A 105 12.52 22.71 -2.19
CA LEU A 105 13.33 23.87 -2.58
C LEU A 105 12.88 24.46 -3.91
N GLU A 106 12.51 23.63 -4.90
CA GLU A 106 11.92 24.10 -6.16
C GLU A 106 10.62 24.88 -5.93
N ARG A 107 9.76 24.40 -5.04
CA ARG A 107 8.49 25.09 -4.69
C ARG A 107 8.73 26.41 -3.98
N LEU A 108 9.71 26.49 -3.08
CA LEU A 108 10.08 27.75 -2.42
C LEU A 108 10.59 28.77 -3.44
N ARG A 109 11.50 28.36 -4.33
CA ARG A 109 12.01 29.24 -5.42
C ARG A 109 10.89 29.72 -6.33
N GLY A 110 9.95 28.85 -6.69
CA GLY A 110 8.76 29.21 -7.47
C GLY A 110 7.81 30.19 -6.76
N LYS A 111 7.98 30.38 -5.44
CA LYS A 111 7.29 31.40 -4.64
C LYS A 111 8.16 32.63 -4.37
N GLY A 112 9.30 32.77 -5.02
CA GLY A 112 10.22 33.91 -4.83
C GLY A 112 11.08 33.84 -3.57
N ILE A 113 11.10 32.70 -2.87
CA ILE A 113 11.92 32.50 -1.67
C ILE A 113 13.32 32.07 -2.07
N THR A 114 14.34 32.83 -1.68
CA THR A 114 15.74 32.46 -1.91
C THR A 114 16.08 31.21 -1.08
N THR A 115 16.65 30.19 -1.73
CA THR A 115 17.07 28.96 -1.06
C THR A 115 18.52 28.63 -1.42
N PRO A 116 19.24 27.86 -0.57
CA PRO A 116 20.52 27.29 -0.94
C PRO A 116 20.44 26.46 -2.23
N GLN A 117 21.54 26.42 -2.97
CA GLN A 117 21.60 25.57 -4.18
C GLN A 117 21.80 24.09 -3.83
N SER A 118 22.41 23.81 -2.68
CA SER A 118 22.67 22.45 -2.19
C SER A 118 22.02 22.24 -0.82
N TYR A 119 21.73 20.98 -0.53
CA TYR A 119 21.23 20.53 0.76
C TYR A 119 21.89 19.19 1.13
N GLY A 120 21.88 18.87 2.42
CA GLY A 120 22.45 17.64 2.96
C GLY A 120 21.65 17.14 4.15
N PHE A 121 22.09 16.00 4.68
CA PHE A 121 21.58 15.45 5.93
C PHE A 121 22.58 15.72 7.03
N ALA A 122 22.08 16.10 8.20
CA ALA A 122 22.87 16.30 9.40
C ALA A 122 22.08 15.83 10.62
N GLU A 123 22.80 15.37 11.64
CA GLU A 123 22.19 15.13 12.94
C GLU A 123 21.90 16.47 13.64
N LEU A 124 20.71 16.58 14.21
CA LEU A 124 20.35 17.74 15.02
C LEU A 124 21.13 17.69 16.34
N PRO A 125 21.86 18.74 16.72
CA PRO A 125 22.57 18.79 17.99
C PRO A 125 21.61 18.57 19.17
N ARG A 126 22.01 17.77 20.17
CA ARG A 126 21.17 17.47 21.35
C ARG A 126 20.80 18.71 22.18
N ASP A 127 21.67 19.70 22.20
CA ASP A 127 21.51 20.97 22.95
C ASP A 127 20.92 22.06 22.08
N SER A 128 20.07 21.74 21.12
CA SER A 128 19.50 22.69 20.17
C SER A 128 18.44 23.60 20.81
N VAL A 129 18.85 24.41 21.78
CA VAL A 129 18.07 25.54 22.33
C VAL A 129 17.59 26.51 21.24
N ARG A 130 18.14 26.38 20.01
CA ARG A 130 17.86 27.25 18.85
C ARG A 130 16.94 26.62 17.81
N VAL A 131 16.32 25.45 18.08
CA VAL A 131 15.40 24.81 17.13
C VAL A 131 13.97 25.12 17.52
N GLU A 132 13.30 25.93 16.72
CA GLU A 132 11.88 26.22 16.86
C GLU A 132 11.04 25.32 15.95
N ARG A 133 9.95 24.75 16.48
CA ARG A 133 8.98 24.00 15.69
C ARG A 133 8.06 24.98 14.97
N MET A 134 8.28 25.19 13.68
CA MET A 134 7.47 26.10 12.87
C MET A 134 6.10 25.52 12.53
N ALA A 135 6.00 24.21 12.29
CA ALA A 135 4.75 23.55 11.94
C ALA A 135 4.74 22.07 12.38
N CYS A 136 3.56 21.56 12.63
CA CYS A 136 3.33 20.14 12.89
C CYS A 136 2.06 19.68 12.18
N TRP A 137 2.17 18.61 11.41
CA TRP A 137 1.04 17.96 10.77
C TRP A 137 0.75 16.64 11.44
N ASN A 138 -0.48 16.46 11.94
CA ASN A 138 -0.92 15.25 12.59
C ASN A 138 -1.99 14.55 11.76
N THR A 139 -1.89 13.25 11.63
CA THR A 139 -2.90 12.41 10.99
C THR A 139 -3.42 11.41 12.02
N SER A 140 -4.75 11.30 12.15
CA SER A 140 -5.35 10.34 13.08
C SER A 140 -5.08 8.90 12.64
N VAL A 141 -4.94 8.00 13.61
CA VAL A 141 -4.78 6.55 13.37
C VAL A 141 -5.93 6.02 12.50
N GLN A 142 -7.18 6.44 12.76
CA GLN A 142 -8.34 6.02 11.96
C GLN A 142 -8.21 6.40 10.49
N LYS A 143 -7.70 7.60 10.17
CA LYS A 143 -7.50 8.04 8.79
C LYS A 143 -6.45 7.19 8.07
N VAL A 144 -5.33 6.90 8.75
CA VAL A 144 -4.27 6.06 8.20
C VAL A 144 -4.78 4.62 8.02
N LEU A 145 -5.49 4.08 9.00
CA LEU A 145 -6.06 2.73 8.96
C LEU A 145 -7.11 2.59 7.83
N ASN A 146 -7.96 3.61 7.63
CA ASN A 146 -8.91 3.61 6.52
C ASN A 146 -8.19 3.51 5.17
N GLN A 147 -7.14 4.30 4.96
CA GLN A 147 -6.36 4.27 3.73
C GLN A 147 -5.66 2.92 3.55
N LEU A 148 -5.04 2.40 4.63
CA LEU A 148 -4.40 1.08 4.62
C LEU A 148 -5.36 -0.02 4.21
N MET A 149 -6.53 -0.07 4.83
CA MET A 149 -7.48 -1.16 4.65
C MET A 149 -8.27 -1.04 3.34
N LYS A 150 -8.83 0.16 3.03
CA LYS A 150 -9.67 0.39 1.85
C LYS A 150 -8.86 0.33 0.56
N GLU A 151 -7.69 0.99 0.52
CA GLU A 151 -6.84 1.09 -0.66
C GLU A 151 -5.74 0.00 -0.71
N SER A 152 -5.63 -0.81 0.35
CA SER A 152 -4.55 -1.79 0.50
C SER A 152 -3.15 -1.13 0.41
N ASP A 153 -2.96 -0.07 1.19
CA ASP A 153 -1.78 0.79 1.12
C ASP A 153 -0.59 0.16 1.85
N ASN A 154 0.38 -0.29 1.08
CA ASN A 154 1.56 -0.99 1.60
C ASN A 154 2.47 -0.08 2.43
N LEU A 155 2.63 1.18 2.05
CA LEU A 155 3.44 2.14 2.80
C LEU A 155 2.89 2.35 4.22
N ASN A 156 1.57 2.50 4.34
CA ASN A 156 0.94 2.64 5.65
C ASN A 156 1.08 1.37 6.50
N ALA A 157 1.05 0.18 5.87
CA ALA A 157 1.27 -1.07 6.60
C ALA A 157 2.69 -1.15 7.19
N GLU A 158 3.71 -0.83 6.41
CA GLU A 158 5.09 -0.76 6.87
C GLU A 158 5.29 0.33 7.94
N ALA A 159 4.66 1.50 7.76
CA ALA A 159 4.71 2.58 8.75
C ALA A 159 4.09 2.16 10.09
N PHE A 160 2.99 1.40 10.08
CA PHE A 160 2.40 0.83 11.30
C PHE A 160 3.34 -0.17 11.97
N LEU A 161 3.98 -1.04 11.21
CA LEU A 161 4.96 -2.00 11.74
C LEU A 161 6.12 -1.27 12.44
N CYS A 162 6.71 -0.27 11.77
CA CYS A 162 7.76 0.57 12.36
C CYS A 162 7.24 1.34 13.59
N ARG A 163 6.02 1.88 13.55
CA ARG A 163 5.41 2.60 14.67
C ARG A 163 5.21 1.68 15.89
N LEU A 164 4.80 0.44 15.66
CA LEU A 164 4.66 -0.57 16.71
C LEU A 164 6.01 -0.83 17.41
N GLY A 165 7.07 -1.01 16.61
CA GLY A 165 8.43 -1.18 17.12
C GLY A 165 8.92 0.04 17.92
N ALA A 166 8.68 1.26 17.39
CA ALA A 166 9.05 2.50 18.07
C ALA A 166 8.36 2.65 19.42
N GLN A 167 7.08 2.32 19.49
CA GLN A 167 6.30 2.42 20.72
C GLN A 167 6.76 1.40 21.76
N ALA A 168 7.08 0.19 21.32
CA ALA A 168 7.51 -0.88 22.22
C ALA A 168 8.93 -0.70 22.76
N THR A 169 9.83 -0.15 21.94
CA THR A 169 11.26 -0.05 22.29
C THR A 169 11.68 1.34 22.78
N GLY A 170 10.89 2.39 22.51
CA GLY A 170 11.27 3.78 22.74
C GLY A 170 12.41 4.29 21.85
N LYS A 171 12.89 3.49 20.90
CA LYS A 171 13.97 3.87 19.99
C LYS A 171 13.53 5.00 19.06
N LYS A 172 14.44 5.92 18.72
CA LYS A 172 14.23 6.95 17.70
C LYS A 172 14.39 6.40 16.28
N GLN A 173 15.27 5.41 16.11
CA GLN A 173 15.47 4.68 14.86
C GLN A 173 15.04 3.24 15.09
N VAL A 174 14.12 2.77 14.28
CA VAL A 174 13.52 1.42 14.37
C VAL A 174 13.63 0.71 13.05
N ALA A 175 13.80 -0.60 13.13
CA ALA A 175 13.70 -1.51 12.00
C ALA A 175 12.35 -2.23 12.01
N ALA A 176 11.99 -2.88 10.91
CA ALA A 176 10.77 -3.69 10.82
C ALA A 176 10.78 -4.82 11.87
N GLU A 177 11.95 -5.37 12.16
CA GLU A 177 12.17 -6.41 13.16
C GLU A 177 11.69 -6.02 14.56
N ASP A 178 11.86 -4.76 14.95
CA ASP A 178 11.38 -4.26 16.25
C ASP A 178 9.84 -4.38 16.36
N GLY A 179 9.12 -4.12 15.25
CA GLY A 179 7.66 -4.30 15.19
C GLY A 179 7.24 -5.76 15.07
N ILE A 180 7.99 -6.57 14.32
CA ILE A 180 7.74 -8.00 14.16
C ILE A 180 7.79 -8.71 15.52
N VAL A 181 8.74 -8.35 16.39
CA VAL A 181 8.82 -8.91 17.75
C VAL A 181 7.50 -8.72 18.51
N GLU A 182 6.84 -7.57 18.38
CA GLU A 182 5.55 -7.32 19.05
C GLU A 182 4.42 -8.17 18.47
N ILE A 183 4.41 -8.36 17.13
CA ILE A 183 3.44 -9.27 16.48
C ILE A 183 3.64 -10.71 16.97
N MET A 184 4.89 -11.17 17.10
CA MET A 184 5.20 -12.51 17.60
C MET A 184 4.78 -12.69 19.08
N LYS A 185 4.88 -11.65 19.89
CA LYS A 185 4.33 -11.66 21.26
C LYS A 185 2.80 -11.80 21.28
N LEU A 186 2.10 -11.13 20.35
CA LEU A 186 0.66 -11.25 20.22
C LEU A 186 0.26 -12.65 19.75
N ILE A 187 0.96 -13.23 18.78
CA ILE A 187 0.75 -14.63 18.32
C ILE A 187 0.82 -15.59 19.51
N ARG A 188 1.86 -15.46 20.36
CA ARG A 188 1.98 -16.29 21.57
C ARG A 188 0.83 -16.05 22.56
N ARG A 189 0.40 -14.80 22.75
CA ARG A 189 -0.74 -14.46 23.62
C ARG A 189 -2.05 -15.09 23.15
N LEU A 190 -2.20 -15.27 21.84
CA LEU A 190 -3.36 -15.93 21.24
C LEU A 190 -3.31 -17.45 21.31
N GLY A 191 -2.29 -18.03 21.93
CA GLY A 191 -2.16 -19.47 22.15
C GLY A 191 -1.45 -20.24 21.03
N HIS A 192 -0.81 -19.52 20.09
CA HIS A 192 -0.03 -20.14 19.01
C HIS A 192 1.47 -20.16 19.33
N ASP A 193 2.20 -21.16 18.83
CA ASP A 193 3.67 -21.13 18.88
C ASP A 193 4.21 -20.19 17.79
N PRO A 194 4.94 -19.11 18.16
CA PRO A 194 5.51 -18.21 17.17
C PRO A 194 6.48 -18.88 16.18
N LYS A 195 7.03 -20.05 16.50
CA LYS A 195 7.93 -20.80 15.61
C LYS A 195 7.24 -21.36 14.38
N ASP A 196 5.92 -21.55 14.43
CA ASP A 196 5.10 -22.05 13.32
C ASP A 196 4.80 -20.95 12.28
N TYR A 197 5.17 -19.69 12.58
CA TYR A 197 4.84 -18.53 11.76
C TYR A 197 6.08 -17.71 11.41
N LYS A 198 5.99 -16.98 10.32
CA LYS A 198 7.03 -16.02 9.94
C LYS A 198 6.39 -14.76 9.40
N ILE A 199 6.75 -13.63 9.98
CA ILE A 199 6.42 -12.29 9.49
C ILE A 199 7.71 -11.69 8.95
N ALA A 200 7.71 -11.27 7.70
CA ALA A 200 8.88 -10.71 7.04
C ALA A 200 8.70 -9.24 6.65
N ASP A 201 7.45 -8.76 6.59
CA ASP A 201 7.10 -7.36 6.32
C ASP A 201 5.70 -7.03 6.88
N GLY A 202 5.34 -5.74 6.88
CA GLY A 202 4.02 -5.28 7.33
C GLY A 202 2.97 -5.34 6.23
N CYS A 203 3.36 -5.26 4.97
CA CYS A 203 2.44 -5.16 3.84
C CYS A 203 2.01 -6.50 3.23
N GLY A 204 2.69 -7.59 3.58
CA GLY A 204 2.36 -8.93 3.08
C GLY A 204 2.88 -9.24 1.68
N LEU A 205 3.83 -8.45 1.15
CA LEU A 205 4.40 -8.67 -0.19
C LEU A 205 5.55 -9.68 -0.20
N SER A 206 6.16 -9.93 0.94
CA SER A 206 7.24 -10.91 1.03
C SER A 206 6.71 -12.33 0.92
N ASN A 207 7.31 -13.13 0.04
CA ASN A 207 7.06 -14.56 -0.05
C ASN A 207 7.50 -15.35 1.19
N TYR A 208 8.20 -14.69 2.12
CA TYR A 208 8.64 -15.28 3.39
C TYR A 208 7.65 -15.06 4.53
N ASN A 209 6.47 -14.48 4.28
CA ASN A 209 5.39 -14.46 5.24
C ASN A 209 4.70 -15.83 5.29
N TYR A 210 4.69 -16.48 6.44
CA TYR A 210 4.00 -17.77 6.68
C TYR A 210 2.95 -17.59 7.77
N LEU A 211 1.69 -17.68 7.38
CA LEU A 211 0.52 -17.50 8.23
C LEU A 211 -0.52 -18.59 7.94
N SER A 212 -1.38 -18.87 8.92
CA SER A 212 -2.52 -19.77 8.72
C SER A 212 -3.85 -19.00 8.74
N PRO A 213 -4.91 -19.51 8.08
CA PRO A 213 -6.25 -18.96 8.25
C PRO A 213 -6.73 -18.95 9.70
N ALA A 214 -6.37 -19.95 10.48
CA ALA A 214 -6.71 -20.05 11.90
C ALA A 214 -6.12 -18.87 12.69
N LEU A 215 -4.84 -18.56 12.50
CA LEU A 215 -4.21 -17.39 13.13
C LEU A 215 -4.92 -16.09 12.78
N LEU A 216 -5.29 -15.89 11.50
CA LEU A 216 -6.02 -14.68 11.09
C LEU A 216 -7.40 -14.59 11.74
N VAL A 217 -8.12 -15.71 11.87
CA VAL A 217 -9.40 -15.75 12.59
C VAL A 217 -9.20 -15.39 14.06
N ASP A 218 -8.15 -15.87 14.72
CA ASP A 218 -7.89 -15.56 16.12
C ASP A 218 -7.45 -14.10 16.31
N PHE A 219 -6.74 -13.49 15.39
CA PHE A 219 -6.53 -12.03 15.37
C PHE A 219 -7.85 -11.26 15.25
N LEU A 220 -8.75 -11.68 14.37
CA LEU A 220 -10.06 -11.03 14.21
C LEU A 220 -10.92 -11.20 15.46
N LYS A 221 -10.96 -12.39 16.07
CA LYS A 221 -11.65 -12.62 17.34
C LYS A 221 -11.08 -11.76 18.47
N TYR A 222 -9.76 -11.65 18.55
CA TYR A 222 -9.10 -10.79 19.53
C TYR A 222 -9.48 -9.32 19.31
N ALA A 223 -9.45 -8.83 18.07
CA ALA A 223 -9.90 -7.47 17.75
C ALA A 223 -11.36 -7.26 18.14
N TYR A 224 -12.24 -8.24 17.87
CA TYR A 224 -13.66 -8.20 18.24
C TYR A 224 -13.87 -8.10 19.76
N SER A 225 -13.03 -8.77 20.57
CA SER A 225 -13.08 -8.69 22.03
C SER A 225 -12.65 -7.33 22.61
N GLN A 226 -12.03 -6.46 21.81
CA GLN A 226 -11.56 -5.12 22.19
C GLN A 226 -12.43 -4.07 21.52
N THR A 227 -13.46 -3.57 22.17
CA THR A 227 -14.52 -2.73 21.58
C THR A 227 -14.00 -1.57 20.73
N GLU A 228 -13.04 -0.79 21.24
CA GLU A 228 -12.48 0.36 20.51
C GLU A 228 -11.70 -0.07 19.28
N VAL A 229 -10.87 -1.11 19.43
CA VAL A 229 -10.06 -1.68 18.32
C VAL A 229 -10.99 -2.23 17.24
N PHE A 230 -12.02 -2.97 17.65
CA PHE A 230 -13.00 -3.53 16.73
C PHE A 230 -13.72 -2.44 15.94
N GLN A 231 -14.22 -1.40 16.59
CA GLN A 231 -14.92 -0.31 15.91
C GLN A 231 -14.02 0.39 14.88
N MET A 232 -12.76 0.66 15.23
CA MET A 232 -11.80 1.27 14.32
C MET A 232 -11.49 0.35 13.13
N LEU A 233 -11.22 -0.93 13.39
CA LEU A 233 -10.91 -1.92 12.37
C LEU A 233 -12.12 -2.14 11.44
N TYR A 234 -13.29 -2.42 12.00
CA TYR A 234 -14.51 -2.73 11.25
C TYR A 234 -14.90 -1.61 10.27
N LYS A 235 -14.85 -0.34 10.72
CA LYS A 235 -15.10 0.84 9.88
C LYS A 235 -14.07 0.99 8.76
N SER A 236 -12.85 0.51 8.98
CA SER A 236 -11.75 0.62 8.02
C SER A 236 -11.76 -0.47 6.96
N LEU A 237 -12.39 -1.61 7.22
CA LEU A 237 -12.44 -2.72 6.25
C LEU A 237 -13.23 -2.34 4.98
N PRO A 238 -12.78 -2.77 3.79
CA PRO A 238 -13.59 -2.76 2.57
C PRO A 238 -14.94 -3.44 2.76
N VAL A 239 -15.99 -2.86 2.18
CA VAL A 239 -17.36 -3.38 2.27
C VAL A 239 -17.80 -3.98 0.94
N GLY A 240 -18.33 -5.17 0.96
CA GLY A 240 -18.78 -5.90 -0.23
C GLY A 240 -19.72 -5.10 -1.11
N GLY A 241 -19.34 -4.86 -2.36
CA GLY A 241 -20.10 -4.12 -3.36
C GLY A 241 -20.15 -2.61 -3.17
N VAL A 242 -19.52 -2.04 -2.12
CA VAL A 242 -19.62 -0.62 -1.75
C VAL A 242 -18.34 0.14 -2.00
N ASP A 243 -17.23 -0.26 -1.38
CA ASP A 243 -16.01 0.52 -1.37
C ASP A 243 -14.72 -0.31 -1.36
N GLY A 244 -13.59 0.39 -1.41
CA GLY A 244 -12.26 -0.17 -1.36
C GLY A 244 -12.05 -1.29 -2.38
N THR A 245 -11.25 -2.28 -2.03
CA THR A 245 -10.94 -3.42 -2.90
C THR A 245 -12.12 -4.37 -3.15
N LEU A 246 -13.24 -4.22 -2.41
CA LEU A 246 -14.47 -4.99 -2.60
C LEU A 246 -15.56 -4.23 -3.39
N LYS A 247 -15.30 -3.00 -3.87
CA LYS A 247 -16.29 -2.12 -4.54
C LYS A 247 -17.04 -2.79 -5.68
N PHE A 248 -16.39 -3.69 -6.42
CA PHE A 248 -16.96 -4.35 -7.59
C PHE A 248 -17.27 -5.84 -7.36
N ARG A 249 -17.13 -6.34 -6.12
CA ARG A 249 -17.39 -7.72 -5.73
C ARG A 249 -18.74 -7.82 -4.98
N MET A 250 -19.36 -8.99 -5.00
CA MET A 250 -20.54 -9.34 -4.16
C MET A 250 -21.82 -8.51 -4.46
N LYS A 251 -21.85 -7.71 -5.55
CA LYS A 251 -23.05 -6.94 -5.92
C LYS A 251 -24.21 -7.87 -6.29
N GLY A 252 -25.41 -7.54 -5.81
CA GLY A 252 -26.61 -8.32 -6.10
C GLY A 252 -26.68 -9.68 -5.40
N THR A 253 -25.87 -9.91 -4.38
CA THR A 253 -25.83 -11.14 -3.58
C THR A 253 -26.11 -10.85 -2.10
N PRO A 254 -26.40 -11.87 -1.26
CA PRO A 254 -26.53 -11.67 0.20
C PRO A 254 -25.28 -11.08 0.87
N ALA A 255 -24.12 -11.18 0.24
CA ALA A 255 -22.85 -10.63 0.73
C ALA A 255 -22.72 -9.10 0.51
N PHE A 256 -23.58 -8.50 -0.33
CA PHE A 256 -23.61 -7.07 -0.58
C PHE A 256 -23.90 -6.29 0.72
N ARG A 257 -23.06 -5.31 1.04
CA ARG A 257 -23.09 -4.51 2.27
C ARG A 257 -22.98 -5.28 3.58
N ASN A 258 -22.81 -6.61 3.51
CA ASN A 258 -22.73 -7.48 4.68
C ASN A 258 -21.27 -7.86 4.99
N VAL A 259 -20.50 -8.20 3.97
CA VAL A 259 -19.09 -8.60 4.16
C VAL A 259 -18.21 -7.37 4.36
N HIS A 260 -17.48 -7.32 5.47
CA HIS A 260 -16.46 -6.34 5.80
C HIS A 260 -15.11 -7.06 5.86
N ALA A 261 -14.29 -6.97 4.81
CA ALA A 261 -13.10 -7.82 4.72
C ALA A 261 -11.93 -7.15 3.97
N LYS A 262 -10.71 -7.50 4.42
CA LYS A 262 -9.46 -7.16 3.75
C LYS A 262 -9.12 -8.22 2.71
N THR A 263 -8.75 -7.79 1.52
CA THR A 263 -8.25 -8.63 0.45
C THR A 263 -6.73 -8.74 0.49
N GLY A 264 -6.17 -9.87 0.06
CA GLY A 264 -4.78 -10.06 -0.30
C GLY A 264 -4.68 -10.62 -1.71
N SER A 265 -3.76 -10.12 -2.53
CA SER A 265 -3.51 -10.64 -3.88
C SER A 265 -2.03 -10.60 -4.20
N PHE A 266 -1.51 -11.75 -4.60
CA PHE A 266 -0.17 -11.93 -5.13
C PHE A 266 -0.22 -12.93 -6.29
N THR A 267 0.89 -13.12 -7.00
CA THR A 267 0.92 -14.12 -8.08
C THR A 267 0.54 -15.50 -7.51
N ALA A 268 -0.49 -16.12 -8.06
CA ALA A 268 -1.05 -17.41 -7.65
C ALA A 268 -1.61 -17.47 -6.21
N ILE A 269 -1.71 -16.34 -5.48
CA ILE A 269 -2.23 -16.29 -4.12
C ILE A 269 -3.36 -15.25 -4.04
N ASN A 270 -4.49 -15.63 -3.41
CA ASN A 270 -5.59 -14.72 -3.13
C ASN A 270 -6.14 -15.01 -1.73
N ALA A 271 -6.33 -13.97 -0.94
CA ALA A 271 -6.86 -14.07 0.41
C ALA A 271 -8.02 -13.09 0.63
N LEU A 272 -8.91 -13.46 1.55
CA LEU A 272 -9.99 -12.64 2.05
C LEU A 272 -10.21 -12.97 3.52
N ALA A 273 -10.12 -11.97 4.42
CA ALA A 273 -10.33 -12.16 5.84
C ALA A 273 -11.07 -10.97 6.45
N GLY A 274 -12.01 -11.21 7.36
CA GLY A 274 -12.82 -10.17 7.95
C GLY A 274 -14.05 -10.72 8.68
N TYR A 275 -15.14 -9.97 8.60
CA TYR A 275 -16.38 -10.26 9.30
C TYR A 275 -17.57 -10.27 8.33
N LEU A 276 -18.59 -11.07 8.66
CA LEU A 276 -19.88 -11.09 8.01
C LEU A 276 -20.98 -11.42 9.03
N LYS A 277 -22.21 -11.08 8.70
CA LYS A 277 -23.37 -11.37 9.53
C LYS A 277 -24.27 -12.42 8.88
N MET A 278 -24.56 -13.49 9.60
CA MET A 278 -25.46 -14.56 9.17
C MET A 278 -26.94 -14.11 9.23
N LYS A 279 -27.82 -14.82 8.54
CA LYS A 279 -29.29 -14.57 8.59
C LYS A 279 -29.86 -14.66 10.01
N ASN A 280 -29.33 -15.54 10.84
CA ASN A 280 -29.72 -15.68 12.24
C ASN A 280 -29.21 -14.55 13.16
N GLY A 281 -28.51 -13.56 12.60
CA GLY A 281 -28.01 -12.41 13.33
C GLY A 281 -26.60 -12.58 13.95
N HIS A 282 -26.01 -13.77 13.90
CA HIS A 282 -24.65 -13.99 14.41
C HIS A 282 -23.60 -13.33 13.53
N GLU A 283 -22.61 -12.70 14.16
CA GLU A 283 -21.41 -12.21 13.49
C GLU A 283 -20.35 -13.32 13.43
N VAL A 284 -19.71 -13.46 12.28
CA VAL A 284 -18.71 -14.48 11.99
C VAL A 284 -17.42 -13.81 11.56
N ALA A 285 -16.31 -14.12 12.24
CA ALA A 285 -14.97 -13.85 11.75
C ALA A 285 -14.53 -14.97 10.81
N PHE A 286 -13.98 -14.64 9.66
CA PHE A 286 -13.55 -15.62 8.67
C PHE A 286 -12.22 -15.27 8.02
N ALA A 287 -11.50 -16.29 7.53
CA ALA A 287 -10.31 -16.15 6.72
C ALA A 287 -10.27 -17.23 5.63
N ILE A 288 -10.10 -16.83 4.38
CA ILE A 288 -9.98 -17.70 3.22
C ILE A 288 -8.64 -17.40 2.55
N MET A 289 -7.78 -18.40 2.42
CA MET A 289 -6.50 -18.30 1.74
C MET A 289 -6.47 -19.32 0.58
N ASN A 290 -6.35 -18.82 -0.64
CA ASN A 290 -6.21 -19.64 -1.84
C ASN A 290 -4.78 -19.50 -2.34
N GLN A 291 -4.10 -20.64 -2.49
CA GLN A 291 -2.72 -20.72 -3.00
C GLN A 291 -2.69 -21.58 -4.26
N ASN A 292 -1.66 -21.38 -5.07
CA ASN A 292 -1.44 -22.13 -6.33
C ASN A 292 -2.62 -22.01 -7.32
N VAL A 293 -3.26 -20.85 -7.38
CA VAL A 293 -4.40 -20.59 -8.26
C VAL A 293 -3.94 -19.99 -9.59
N LEU A 294 -4.35 -20.60 -10.70
CA LEU A 294 -4.06 -20.11 -12.05
C LEU A 294 -4.88 -18.87 -12.42
N SER A 295 -6.03 -18.67 -11.80
CA SER A 295 -6.93 -17.55 -12.08
C SER A 295 -7.38 -16.85 -10.81
N ALA A 296 -6.86 -15.64 -10.61
CA ALA A 296 -7.29 -14.77 -9.51
C ALA A 296 -8.79 -14.44 -9.56
N ALA A 297 -9.41 -14.37 -10.75
CA ALA A 297 -10.84 -14.13 -10.90
C ALA A 297 -11.66 -15.31 -10.35
N LYS A 298 -11.26 -16.55 -10.67
CA LYS A 298 -11.92 -17.77 -10.14
C LYS A 298 -11.75 -17.89 -8.62
N ALA A 299 -10.56 -17.59 -8.09
CA ALA A 299 -10.34 -17.59 -6.64
C ALA A 299 -11.22 -16.55 -5.93
N ARG A 300 -11.34 -15.33 -6.46
CA ARG A 300 -12.23 -14.32 -5.89
C ARG A 300 -13.70 -14.73 -5.95
N ALA A 301 -14.16 -15.29 -7.07
CA ALA A 301 -15.53 -15.79 -7.19
C ALA A 301 -15.83 -16.92 -6.19
N PHE A 302 -14.87 -17.82 -5.96
CA PHE A 302 -14.97 -18.84 -4.92
C PHE A 302 -15.10 -18.23 -3.53
N GLN A 303 -14.26 -17.23 -3.17
CA GLN A 303 -14.35 -16.54 -1.88
C GLN A 303 -15.71 -15.86 -1.69
N ASP A 304 -16.24 -15.19 -2.73
CA ASP A 304 -17.55 -14.56 -2.70
C ASP A 304 -18.65 -15.60 -2.43
N LYS A 305 -18.59 -16.75 -3.10
CA LYS A 305 -19.55 -17.82 -2.91
C LYS A 305 -19.50 -18.47 -1.53
N VAL A 306 -18.31 -18.64 -0.96
CA VAL A 306 -18.15 -19.11 0.44
C VAL A 306 -18.84 -18.15 1.41
N CYS A 307 -18.64 -16.83 1.26
CA CYS A 307 -19.32 -15.83 2.09
C CYS A 307 -20.84 -15.93 1.96
N GLU A 308 -21.40 -16.08 0.74
CA GLU A 308 -22.84 -16.25 0.50
C GLU A 308 -23.40 -17.48 1.22
N VAL A 309 -22.68 -18.61 1.16
CA VAL A 309 -23.10 -19.86 1.83
C VAL A 309 -23.13 -19.69 3.34
N ILE A 310 -22.12 -19.03 3.93
CA ILE A 310 -22.08 -18.80 5.38
C ILE A 310 -23.22 -17.87 5.79
N ILE A 311 -23.49 -16.80 5.04
CA ILE A 311 -24.59 -15.87 5.32
C ILE A 311 -25.94 -16.55 5.25
N GLY A 312 -26.12 -17.51 4.33
CA GLY A 312 -27.38 -18.23 4.11
C GLY A 312 -27.79 -19.20 5.22
N LYS A 313 -26.85 -19.56 6.08
CA LYS A 313 -27.07 -20.40 7.26
C LYS A 313 -27.57 -19.56 8.44
#